data_483450e2ef3b01671a393f6e7c549467
#
_entry.id   483450e2ef3b01671a393f6e7c549467
#
_cell.length_a   1.000
_cell.length_b   1.000
_cell.length_c   1.000
_cell.angle_alpha   90.00
_cell.angle_beta   90.00
_cell.angle_gamma   90.00
#
_symmetry.space_group_name_H-M   'P 1'
#
loop_
_entity.id
_entity.type
_entity.pdbx_description
1 polymer ?
#
loop_
_entity_poly.entity_id
_entity_poly.type
_entity_poly.pdbx_seq_one_letter_code
_entity_poly.pdbx_strand_id
1 'polypeptide(L)'
;LDMADGLPADGVPVLAGRAARTHWLQVLEAAYQRLCRELDAGREPFLDPYGAEAIEEFFPVAAEAFFVAPHALRDEQPALYELFREYFRQDPAARLAPQPG
;
A
#
# COMPACT_ATOMS: atom_id res chain seq x y z
N LEU A 1 14.21 -16.12 14.41
CA LEU A 1 13.87 -15.95 13.90
C LEU A 1 13.53 -15.90 13.27
N ASP A 2 13.42 -15.99 12.94
CA ASP A 2 13.02 -16.00 12.17
C ASP A 2 12.60 -15.68 11.54
N MET A 3 12.46 -15.50 11.16
CA MET A 3 12.16 -15.21 10.41
C MET A 3 12.14 -15.02 9.47
N ALA A 4 12.43 -15.17 9.41
CA ALA A 4 12.50 -14.86 8.35
C ALA A 4 11.64 -14.92 7.36
N ASP A 5 10.86 -15.24 7.54
CA ASP A 5 10.00 -15.42 6.70
C ASP A 5 9.18 -14.35 6.60
N GLY A 6 9.36 -13.33 6.54
CA GLY A 6 8.56 -12.21 6.39
C GLY A 6 7.86 -12.05 5.06
N LEU A 7 7.89 -13.04 4.24
CA LEU A 7 7.24 -12.96 2.93
C LEU A 7 5.74 -13.12 3.06
N PRO A 8 4.96 -12.26 2.42
CA PRO A 8 3.51 -12.42 2.45
C PRO A 8 3.08 -13.62 1.61
N ALA A 9 2.17 -14.41 2.13
CA ALA A 9 1.67 -15.55 1.43
C ALA A 9 0.44 -15.19 0.62
N ASP A 10 -0.30 -14.20 1.09
CA ASP A 10 -1.56 -13.84 0.44
C ASP A 10 -1.76 -12.34 0.49
N GLY A 11 -0.70 -11.56 0.44
CA GLY A 11 -0.79 -10.13 0.52
C GLY A 11 -0.80 -9.60 1.94
N VAL A 12 -0.63 -10.48 2.92
CA VAL A 12 -0.57 -10.08 4.32
C VAL A 12 0.81 -10.42 4.86
N PRO A 13 1.62 -9.42 5.19
CA PRO A 13 2.96 -9.70 5.68
C PRO A 13 2.95 -10.30 7.08
N VAL A 14 4.03 -11.00 7.40
CA VAL A 14 4.25 -11.48 8.75
C VAL A 14 4.78 -10.33 9.57
N LEU A 15 4.03 -9.93 10.58
CA LEU A 15 4.39 -8.81 11.42
C LEU A 15 4.56 -9.26 12.86
N ALA A 16 5.36 -8.52 13.61
CA ALA A 16 5.54 -8.81 15.02
C ALA A 16 4.27 -8.41 15.76
N GLY A 17 3.65 -9.40 16.40
CA GLY A 17 2.53 -9.12 17.25
C GLY A 17 1.21 -8.99 16.52
N ARG A 18 0.15 -9.28 17.27
CA ARG A 18 -1.19 -9.26 16.73
C ARG A 18 -1.67 -7.84 16.44
N ALA A 19 -1.28 -6.90 17.30
CA ALA A 19 -1.72 -5.52 17.13
C ALA A 19 -1.17 -4.92 15.83
N ALA A 20 0.10 -5.21 15.52
CA ALA A 20 0.71 -4.71 14.30
C ALA A 20 0.02 -5.30 13.07
N ARG A 21 -0.32 -6.58 13.14
CA ARG A 21 -1.00 -7.22 12.04
C ARG A 21 -2.39 -6.65 11.84
N THR A 22 -3.10 -6.41 12.93
CA THR A 22 -4.42 -5.82 12.84
C THR A 22 -4.37 -4.42 12.24
N HIS A 23 -3.39 -3.62 12.65
CA HIS A 23 -3.21 -2.29 12.09
C HIS A 23 -2.94 -2.36 10.59
N TRP A 24 -2.05 -3.27 10.19
CA TRP A 24 -1.73 -3.44 8.78
C TRP A 24 -2.99 -3.74 7.97
N LEU A 25 -3.79 -4.69 8.46
CA LEU A 25 -5.00 -5.08 7.74
C LEU A 25 -6.01 -3.95 7.67
N GLN A 26 -6.13 -3.18 8.76
CA GLN A 26 -7.08 -2.07 8.78
C GLN A 26 -6.72 -1.00 7.76
N VAL A 27 -5.43 -0.65 7.68
CA VAL A 27 -4.98 0.38 6.74
C VAL A 27 -5.14 -0.12 5.31
N LEU A 28 -4.72 -1.36 5.07
CA LEU A 28 -4.80 -1.92 3.72
C LEU A 28 -6.24 -2.04 3.26
N GLU A 29 -7.10 -2.51 4.14
CA GLU A 29 -8.52 -2.66 3.78
C GLU A 29 -9.18 -1.32 3.53
N ALA A 30 -8.86 -0.30 4.35
CA ALA A 30 -9.46 1.01 4.15
C ALA A 30 -9.06 1.59 2.80
N ALA A 31 -7.79 1.40 2.41
CA ALA A 31 -7.33 1.88 1.12
C ALA A 31 -8.00 1.13 -0.02
N TYR A 32 -8.18 -0.17 0.15
CA TYR A 32 -8.88 -0.99 -0.85
C TYR A 32 -10.32 -0.52 -1.02
N GLN A 33 -11.01 -0.29 0.10
CA GLN A 33 -12.40 0.17 0.04
C GLN A 33 -12.50 1.54 -0.62
N ARG A 34 -11.52 2.40 -0.38
CA ARG A 34 -11.51 3.71 -1.02
C ARG A 34 -11.44 3.56 -2.54
N LEU A 35 -10.57 2.66 -3.02
CA LEU A 35 -10.46 2.44 -4.46
C LEU A 35 -11.78 1.96 -5.04
N CYS A 36 -12.43 1.02 -4.36
CA CYS A 36 -13.72 0.51 -4.82
C CYS A 36 -14.77 1.62 -4.88
N ARG A 37 -14.79 2.48 -3.86
CA ARG A 37 -15.76 3.57 -3.84
C ARG A 37 -15.51 4.58 -4.95
N GLU A 38 -14.24 4.85 -5.25
CA GLU A 38 -13.92 5.78 -6.32
C GLU A 38 -14.39 5.25 -7.66
N LEU A 39 -14.19 3.96 -7.89
CA LEU A 39 -14.65 3.36 -9.14
C LEU A 39 -16.16 3.34 -9.22
N ASP A 40 -16.85 3.04 -8.13
CA ASP A 40 -18.31 3.04 -8.12
C ASP A 40 -18.87 4.43 -8.39
N ALA A 41 -18.15 5.46 -7.97
CA ALA A 41 -18.57 6.84 -8.20
C ALA A 41 -18.19 7.35 -9.58
N GLY A 42 -17.54 6.53 -10.39
CA GLY A 42 -17.12 6.94 -11.73
C GLY A 42 -15.92 7.85 -11.76
N ARG A 43 -15.18 7.90 -10.66
CA ARG A 43 -13.98 8.73 -10.60
C ARG A 43 -12.80 7.97 -11.15
N GLU A 44 -11.81 8.73 -11.61
CA GLU A 44 -10.57 8.13 -12.06
C GLU A 44 -9.63 8.05 -10.88
N PRO A 45 -9.32 6.84 -10.37
CA PRO A 45 -8.50 6.71 -9.18
C PRO A 45 -7.02 6.89 -9.49
N PHE A 46 -6.25 7.20 -8.45
CA PHE A 46 -4.80 7.24 -8.58
C PHE A 46 -4.23 5.83 -8.80
N LEU A 47 -4.75 4.85 -8.08
CA LEU A 47 -4.25 3.49 -8.18
C LEU A 47 -4.92 2.77 -9.35
N ASP A 48 -4.21 1.75 -9.88
CA ASP A 48 -4.73 0.95 -10.98
C ASP A 48 -6.05 0.29 -10.57
N PRO A 49 -7.11 0.46 -11.38
CA PRO A 49 -8.39 -0.17 -11.06
C PRO A 49 -8.34 -1.68 -10.89
N TYR A 50 -7.34 -2.33 -11.47
CA TYR A 50 -7.18 -3.77 -11.30
C TYR A 50 -7.08 -4.14 -9.83
N GLY A 51 -6.54 -3.23 -9.00
CA GLY A 51 -6.43 -3.46 -7.58
C GLY A 51 -7.76 -3.61 -6.87
N ALA A 52 -8.86 -3.23 -7.50
CA ALA A 52 -10.19 -3.38 -6.91
C ALA A 52 -10.81 -4.75 -7.14
N GLU A 53 -10.15 -5.60 -7.93
CA GLU A 53 -10.68 -6.94 -8.23
C GLU A 53 -10.76 -7.80 -6.99
N ALA A 54 -9.75 -7.71 -6.13
CA ALA A 54 -9.72 -8.45 -4.87
C ALA A 54 -8.62 -7.84 -4.03
N ILE A 55 -8.70 -8.06 -2.71
CA ILE A 55 -7.69 -7.52 -1.81
C ILE A 55 -6.31 -8.09 -2.14
N GLU A 56 -6.25 -9.32 -2.62
CA GLU A 56 -4.99 -9.94 -3.01
C GLU A 56 -4.36 -9.24 -4.20
N GLU A 57 -5.18 -8.66 -5.06
CA GLU A 57 -4.68 -7.90 -6.20
C GLU A 57 -4.34 -6.47 -5.82
N PHE A 58 -4.98 -5.97 -4.76
CA PHE A 58 -4.73 -4.61 -4.32
C PHE A 58 -3.31 -4.44 -3.79
N PHE A 59 -2.82 -5.39 -3.02
CA PHE A 59 -1.51 -5.27 -2.41
C PHE A 59 -0.40 -5.03 -3.44
N PRO A 60 -0.28 -5.85 -4.49
CA PRO A 60 0.79 -5.60 -5.47
C PRO A 60 0.60 -4.30 -6.25
N VAL A 61 -0.65 -3.90 -6.51
CA VAL A 61 -0.89 -2.62 -7.19
C VAL A 61 -0.41 -1.46 -6.32
N ALA A 62 -0.74 -1.51 -5.02
CA ALA A 62 -0.34 -0.45 -4.11
C ALA A 62 1.18 -0.46 -3.89
N ALA A 63 1.77 -1.65 -3.79
CA ALA A 63 3.22 -1.75 -3.62
C ALA A 63 3.96 -1.20 -4.82
N GLU A 64 3.47 -1.44 -6.02
CA GLU A 64 4.08 -0.87 -7.20
C GLU A 64 4.05 0.66 -7.14
N ALA A 65 2.91 1.23 -6.75
CA ALA A 65 2.79 2.67 -6.63
C ALA A 65 3.78 3.23 -5.60
N PHE A 66 4.00 2.47 -4.53
CA PHE A 66 4.94 2.88 -3.50
C PHE A 66 6.36 3.03 -4.07
N PHE A 67 6.77 2.13 -4.94
CA PHE A 67 8.12 2.17 -5.49
C PHE A 67 8.22 3.05 -6.74
N VAL A 68 7.16 3.12 -7.53
CA VAL A 68 7.20 3.84 -8.81
C VAL A 68 6.79 5.30 -8.67
N ALA A 69 5.79 5.58 -7.84
CA ALA A 69 5.28 6.92 -7.66
C ALA A 69 5.13 7.25 -6.18
N PRO A 70 6.25 7.23 -5.43
CA PRO A 70 6.15 7.38 -3.97
C PRO A 70 5.60 8.72 -3.52
N HIS A 71 5.94 9.79 -4.21
CA HIS A 71 5.44 11.11 -3.80
C HIS A 71 3.93 11.21 -3.99
N ALA A 72 3.43 10.70 -5.10
CA ALA A 72 2.00 10.73 -5.36
C ALA A 72 1.25 9.85 -4.37
N LEU A 73 1.80 8.68 -4.07
CA LEU A 73 1.15 7.80 -3.10
C LEU A 73 1.12 8.45 -1.72
N ARG A 74 2.20 9.09 -1.32
CA ARG A 74 2.24 9.76 -0.03
C ARG A 74 1.20 10.87 0.04
N ASP A 75 1.00 11.61 -1.05
CA ASP A 75 0.02 12.68 -1.09
C ASP A 75 -1.40 12.14 -1.08
N GLU A 76 -1.66 11.07 -1.82
CA GLU A 76 -3.01 10.52 -1.96
C GLU A 76 -3.41 9.64 -0.79
N GLN A 77 -2.47 8.87 -0.27
CA GLN A 77 -2.73 7.86 0.74
C GLN A 77 -1.60 7.85 1.76
N PRO A 78 -1.49 8.90 2.59
CA PRO A 78 -0.36 8.97 3.52
C PRO A 78 -0.28 7.79 4.49
N ALA A 79 -1.42 7.30 4.97
CA ALA A 79 -1.39 6.17 5.90
C ALA A 79 -0.86 4.92 5.22
N LEU A 80 -1.25 4.70 3.96
CA LEU A 80 -0.76 3.55 3.21
C LEU A 80 0.73 3.69 2.93
N TYR A 81 1.17 4.90 2.60
CA TYR A 81 2.59 5.13 2.36
C TYR A 81 3.42 4.81 3.60
N GLU A 82 2.98 5.29 4.77
CA GLU A 82 3.71 5.02 6.01
C GLU A 82 3.74 3.53 6.33
N LEU A 83 2.63 2.85 6.07
CA LEU A 83 2.56 1.42 6.30
C LEU A 83 3.62 0.68 5.49
N PHE A 84 3.72 1.02 4.21
CA PHE A 84 4.70 0.37 3.33
C PHE A 84 6.12 0.80 3.65
N ARG A 85 6.31 2.04 4.06
CA ARG A 85 7.63 2.50 4.46
C ARG A 85 8.17 1.66 5.61
N GLU A 86 7.33 1.36 6.57
CA GLU A 86 7.74 0.52 7.69
C GLU A 86 7.92 -0.93 7.28
N TYR A 87 7.01 -1.43 6.46
CA TYR A 87 7.08 -2.83 6.05
C TYR A 87 8.31 -3.11 5.20
N PHE A 88 8.56 -2.29 4.20
CA PHE A 88 9.68 -2.49 3.30
C PHE A 88 10.98 -1.91 3.85
N ARG A 89 10.90 -1.13 4.91
CA ARG A 89 12.05 -0.45 5.51
C ARG A 89 12.75 0.42 4.49
N GLN A 90 11.97 1.10 3.68
CA GLN A 90 12.46 1.99 2.65
C GLN A 90 11.60 3.23 2.60
N ASP A 91 12.21 4.33 2.20
CA ASP A 91 11.49 5.59 2.07
C ASP A 91 11.80 6.17 0.69
N PRO A 92 11.18 5.62 -0.36
CA PRO A 92 11.52 6.04 -1.72
C PRO A 92 11.21 7.50 -2.00
N ALA A 93 10.19 8.08 -1.33
CA ALA A 93 9.90 9.50 -1.52
C ALA A 93 11.04 10.38 -1.03
N ALA A 94 11.72 9.97 0.05
CA ALA A 94 12.86 10.73 0.56
C ALA A 94 14.08 10.55 -0.32
N ARG A 95 14.22 9.37 -0.95
CA ARG A 95 15.37 9.08 -1.78
C ARG A 95 15.27 9.69 -3.15
N LEU A 96 14.08 9.72 -3.73
CA LEU A 96 13.88 10.22 -5.07
C LEU A 96 13.50 11.68 -5.01
N ALA A 97 14.16 12.50 -5.84
CA ALA A 97 13.81 13.90 -5.91
C ALA A 97 12.40 14.04 -6.47
N PRO A 98 11.62 15.02 -5.96
CA PRO A 98 10.31 15.26 -6.54
C PRO A 98 10.45 15.65 -8.00
N GLN A 99 9.51 15.18 -8.80
CA GLN A 99 9.51 15.50 -10.21
C GLN A 99 9.16 16.97 -10.40
N PRO A 100 9.98 17.72 -11.14
CA PRO A 100 9.63 19.10 -11.41
C PRO A 100 8.45 19.15 -12.35
N GLY A 101 7.52 19.95 -12.01
CA GLY A 101 6.37 20.21 -12.85
C GLY A 101 5.42 19.08 -13.06
#